data_40fd9706b1744a416132e495baab1572
#
_entry.id   40fd9706b1744a416132e495baab1572
#
_cell.length_a   1.000
_cell.length_b   1.000
_cell.length_c   1.000
_cell.angle_alpha   90.00
_cell.angle_beta   90.00
_cell.angle_gamma   90.00
#
_symmetry.space_group_name_H-M   'P 1'
#
loop_
_entity.id
_entity.type
_entity.pdbx_description
1 polymer ?
#
loop_
_entity_poly.entity_id
_entity_poly.type
_entity_poly.pdbx_seq_one_letter_code
_entity_poly.pdbx_strand_id
1 'polypeptide(L)'
;MGDVLVKWRMAKIPTVVELVGELPKEKMPEERFKTEMRSSIYGDGFLRTVYQLACQLGLYCIDDNEYIPRFNINISESQAHKYMENWIWHYYVPNPYTKSFSKECEPQLVMPAIVNYMEENPGEDDLAKICSNIWGENFGNLPNLRYVIDEYSRVAKVGLDNKIKLVPNYKQIMSEALDRNNKRMFFDSFDEPNLNDKGQAPIEPTSETTELDSREYAYMAAIKTKPFLILGGFSGTGKSLLVKSLAFTTCPCDGVLNTSETSPGNYLLVSVKPNWHDATDITGFRSSVNRNYYVTDFMRFLVKAKLHPNVPFFVCLDEMNLAPVEEYFADFLSVIESRKRKKDGTIVTDAIVPASVFNDKDYADDFDVFLKIGLKPINEVKDITEFTAKVKESDSDESEFFEQSWLVEELKRDGLTIPQNVIIIGTVNMDDTTNSFSRKVIDRAMTFETIVGTFDSSYFDSDVTLGYVKNYRKGDLFISDEVRATEMMEDGRFTLSDEEKNRIIGFINSVNSDLEGTPFKISYRILNETILLYRAKQKIVELMGEEEKKDGVEVNTDLNTIFDDILMQKVLPRIEGDFEKCDKCLVKLGDRAERMEWKQSSEKIEFMIKRFGKDHSGFTSFWN
;
A
#
# COMPACT_ATOMS: atom_id res chain seq x y z
N MET A 1 -7.97 -47.31 15.82
CA MET A 1 -8.25 -45.87 15.80
C MET A 1 -9.14 -45.59 17.02
N GLY A 2 -8.72 -44.73 17.90
CA GLY A 2 -9.50 -44.35 19.08
C GLY A 2 -10.65 -43.42 18.68
N ASP A 3 -11.84 -43.65 19.26
CA ASP A 3 -13.00 -42.79 19.02
C ASP A 3 -12.79 -41.38 19.60
N VAL A 4 -12.92 -40.37 18.77
CA VAL A 4 -12.84 -38.96 19.18
C VAL A 4 -14.25 -38.38 19.35
N LEU A 5 -14.58 -37.99 20.55
CA LEU A 5 -15.85 -37.35 20.83
C LEU A 5 -15.74 -35.83 20.69
N VAL A 6 -16.42 -35.27 19.69
CA VAL A 6 -16.54 -33.82 19.47
C VAL A 6 -18.00 -33.40 19.49
N LYS A 7 -18.31 -32.34 20.22
CA LYS A 7 -19.63 -31.71 20.21
C LYS A 7 -19.59 -30.41 19.44
N TRP A 8 -19.83 -30.51 18.12
CA TRP A 8 -19.90 -29.32 17.28
C TRP A 8 -21.07 -28.43 17.66
N ARG A 9 -20.81 -27.13 17.76
CA ARG A 9 -21.78 -26.10 18.07
C ARG A 9 -22.06 -25.22 16.86
N MET A 10 -23.28 -24.65 16.80
CA MET A 10 -23.65 -23.69 15.76
C MET A 10 -22.97 -22.35 16.02
N ALA A 11 -21.94 -22.03 15.24
CA ALA A 11 -21.16 -20.80 15.35
C ALA A 11 -21.61 -19.80 14.28
N LYS A 12 -22.71 -19.07 14.52
CA LYS A 12 -23.16 -17.97 13.66
C LYS A 12 -22.44 -16.68 14.01
N ILE A 13 -22.17 -15.83 13.03
CA ILE A 13 -21.44 -14.59 13.21
C ILE A 13 -22.03 -13.69 14.34
N PRO A 14 -23.33 -13.38 14.36
CA PRO A 14 -23.89 -12.59 15.45
C PRO A 14 -23.63 -13.20 16.85
N THR A 15 -23.68 -14.55 16.96
CA THR A 15 -23.40 -15.24 18.22
C THR A 15 -21.93 -15.11 18.62
N VAL A 16 -21.01 -15.13 17.64
CA VAL A 16 -19.56 -14.94 17.92
C VAL A 16 -19.31 -13.52 18.42
N VAL A 17 -19.89 -12.52 17.78
CA VAL A 17 -19.78 -11.11 18.17
C VAL A 17 -20.34 -10.90 19.59
N GLU A 18 -21.55 -11.42 19.86
CA GLU A 18 -22.18 -11.36 21.18
C GLU A 18 -21.30 -12.01 22.27
N LEU A 19 -20.76 -13.21 22.00
CA LEU A 19 -19.88 -13.89 22.96
C LEU A 19 -18.59 -13.11 23.23
N VAL A 20 -17.97 -12.55 22.20
CA VAL A 20 -16.81 -11.69 22.38
C VAL A 20 -17.19 -10.44 23.18
N GLY A 21 -18.35 -9.84 22.90
CA GLY A 21 -18.84 -8.66 23.65
C GLY A 21 -18.97 -8.90 25.14
N GLU A 22 -19.47 -10.08 25.52
CA GLU A 22 -19.74 -10.45 26.92
C GLU A 22 -18.49 -10.97 27.69
N LEU A 23 -17.47 -11.42 26.98
CA LEU A 23 -16.25 -11.92 27.59
C LEU A 23 -15.39 -10.76 28.14
N PRO A 24 -14.80 -10.92 29.36
CA PRO A 24 -13.84 -9.96 29.91
C PRO A 24 -12.67 -9.72 28.95
N LYS A 25 -12.20 -8.48 28.85
CA LYS A 25 -11.15 -8.06 27.91
C LYS A 25 -9.73 -8.13 28.47
N GLU A 26 -9.60 -8.43 29.75
CA GLU A 26 -8.31 -8.47 30.45
C GLU A 26 -8.05 -9.84 31.07
N LYS A 27 -6.78 -10.20 31.23
CA LYS A 27 -6.36 -11.38 31.98
C LYS A 27 -6.81 -11.25 33.44
N MET A 28 -7.31 -12.32 34.00
CA MET A 28 -7.72 -12.36 35.39
C MET A 28 -7.67 -13.77 35.95
N PRO A 29 -7.64 -13.94 37.33
CA PRO A 29 -7.76 -15.24 37.93
C PRO A 29 -9.06 -15.95 37.51
N GLU A 30 -8.99 -17.26 37.27
CA GLU A 30 -10.13 -18.08 36.81
C GLU A 30 -11.36 -17.96 37.74
N GLU A 31 -11.15 -17.89 39.03
CA GLU A 31 -12.25 -17.75 40.00
C GLU A 31 -12.97 -16.40 39.90
N ARG A 32 -12.24 -15.33 39.57
CA ARG A 32 -12.83 -14.03 39.31
C ARG A 32 -13.63 -14.05 37.99
N PHE A 33 -13.08 -14.63 36.96
CA PHE A 33 -13.78 -14.83 35.67
C PHE A 33 -15.10 -15.59 35.88
N LYS A 34 -15.07 -16.72 36.61
CA LYS A 34 -16.29 -17.49 36.90
C LYS A 34 -17.31 -16.67 37.66
N THR A 35 -16.88 -15.82 38.58
CA THR A 35 -17.76 -14.98 39.39
C THR A 35 -18.39 -13.88 38.52
N GLU A 36 -17.63 -13.22 37.71
CA GLU A 36 -18.11 -12.17 36.78
C GLU A 36 -19.11 -12.74 35.77
N MET A 37 -18.81 -13.90 35.18
CA MET A 37 -19.72 -14.54 34.22
C MET A 37 -21.04 -15.02 34.85
N ARG A 38 -21.05 -15.43 36.12
CA ARG A 38 -22.30 -15.77 36.85
C ARG A 38 -23.22 -14.57 37.02
N SER A 39 -22.68 -13.39 37.14
CA SER A 39 -23.46 -12.14 37.30
C SER A 39 -23.91 -11.52 35.95
N SER A 40 -23.53 -12.12 34.81
CA SER A 40 -23.96 -11.66 33.52
C SER A 40 -25.44 -11.88 33.23
N ILE A 41 -25.98 -11.23 32.18
CA ILE A 41 -27.38 -11.38 31.76
C ILE A 41 -27.78 -12.83 31.44
N TYR A 42 -26.81 -13.69 31.13
CA TYR A 42 -27.04 -15.11 30.82
C TYR A 42 -27.03 -16.03 32.02
N GLY A 43 -26.56 -15.58 33.17
CA GLY A 43 -26.48 -16.35 34.38
C GLY A 43 -25.81 -17.73 34.22
N ASP A 44 -26.32 -18.74 34.89
CA ASP A 44 -25.78 -20.11 34.81
C ASP A 44 -25.92 -20.73 33.39
N GLY A 45 -26.92 -20.32 32.62
CA GLY A 45 -27.10 -20.74 31.24
C GLY A 45 -26.00 -20.22 30.35
N PHE A 46 -25.61 -18.98 30.55
CA PHE A 46 -24.51 -18.36 29.81
C PHE A 46 -23.17 -19.06 30.07
N LEU A 47 -22.81 -19.32 31.32
CA LEU A 47 -21.59 -20.04 31.65
C LEU A 47 -21.46 -21.37 30.90
N ARG A 48 -22.54 -22.12 30.81
CA ARG A 48 -22.56 -23.40 30.09
C ARG A 48 -22.35 -23.20 28.58
N THR A 49 -22.95 -22.18 28.00
CA THR A 49 -22.84 -21.87 26.58
C THR A 49 -21.46 -21.28 26.25
N VAL A 50 -21.01 -20.31 27.01
CA VAL A 50 -19.69 -19.68 26.88
C VAL A 50 -18.58 -20.70 26.98
N TYR A 51 -18.61 -21.54 28.00
CA TYR A 51 -17.59 -22.56 28.18
C TYR A 51 -17.51 -23.55 27.03
N GLN A 52 -18.65 -23.93 26.44
CA GLN A 52 -18.69 -24.94 25.40
C GLN A 52 -18.46 -24.38 24.00
N LEU A 53 -19.02 -23.21 23.66
CA LEU A 53 -18.88 -22.60 22.35
C LEU A 53 -17.63 -21.71 22.30
N ALA A 54 -17.47 -20.82 23.25
CA ALA A 54 -16.34 -19.89 23.25
C ALA A 54 -14.97 -20.62 23.38
N CYS A 55 -14.90 -21.71 24.17
CA CYS A 55 -13.71 -22.57 24.18
C CYS A 55 -13.48 -23.27 22.83
N GLN A 56 -14.54 -23.80 22.22
CA GLN A 56 -14.40 -24.45 20.91
C GLN A 56 -13.93 -23.48 19.82
N LEU A 57 -14.39 -22.24 19.88
CA LEU A 57 -13.95 -21.17 18.98
C LEU A 57 -12.62 -20.54 19.41
N GLY A 58 -12.12 -20.84 20.60
CA GLY A 58 -10.88 -20.26 21.13
C GLY A 58 -10.97 -18.77 21.42
N LEU A 59 -12.13 -18.29 21.83
CA LEU A 59 -12.33 -16.89 22.22
C LEU A 59 -11.66 -16.56 23.56
N TYR A 60 -11.35 -17.56 24.35
CA TYR A 60 -10.51 -17.49 25.54
C TYR A 60 -9.91 -18.86 25.87
N CYS A 61 -8.92 -18.89 26.73
CA CYS A 61 -8.46 -20.11 27.39
C CYS A 61 -8.32 -19.90 28.91
N ILE A 62 -8.22 -21.03 29.63
CA ILE A 62 -7.79 -21.05 31.03
C ILE A 62 -6.44 -21.76 31.04
N ASP A 63 -5.41 -21.05 31.43
CA ASP A 63 -4.06 -21.55 31.57
C ASP A 63 -3.51 -21.17 32.94
N ASP A 64 -2.88 -22.10 33.64
CA ASP A 64 -2.33 -21.94 35.00
C ASP A 64 -3.28 -21.20 35.98
N ASN A 65 -4.58 -21.53 35.95
CA ASN A 65 -5.68 -20.91 36.70
C ASN A 65 -5.91 -19.42 36.38
N GLU A 66 -5.44 -18.94 35.22
CA GLU A 66 -5.72 -17.62 34.69
C GLU A 66 -6.66 -17.70 33.49
N TYR A 67 -7.64 -16.80 33.45
CA TYR A 67 -8.42 -16.51 32.26
C TYR A 67 -7.62 -15.61 31.33
N ILE A 68 -7.49 -16.01 30.08
CA ILE A 68 -6.78 -15.29 29.07
C ILE A 68 -7.74 -15.06 27.89
N PRO A 69 -8.16 -13.80 27.58
CA PRO A 69 -9.03 -13.51 26.44
C PRO A 69 -8.28 -13.58 25.12
N ARG A 70 -8.97 -13.96 24.05
CA ARG A 70 -8.45 -13.84 22.68
C ARG A 70 -8.56 -12.41 22.17
N PHE A 71 -9.59 -11.69 22.57
CA PHE A 71 -9.87 -10.32 22.18
C PHE A 71 -9.94 -9.41 23.41
N ASN A 72 -9.22 -8.31 23.38
CA ASN A 72 -9.27 -7.27 24.43
C ASN A 72 -10.25 -6.15 24.09
N ILE A 73 -10.85 -6.18 22.91
CA ILE A 73 -11.86 -5.24 22.42
C ILE A 73 -13.08 -6.02 21.89
N ASN A 74 -14.18 -5.32 21.66
CA ASN A 74 -15.29 -5.87 20.93
C ASN A 74 -14.93 -5.99 19.44
N ILE A 75 -15.51 -6.96 18.76
CA ILE A 75 -15.27 -7.20 17.33
C ILE A 75 -16.53 -6.99 16.51
N SER A 76 -16.37 -6.50 15.30
CA SER A 76 -17.46 -6.40 14.32
C SER A 76 -17.82 -7.76 13.71
N GLU A 77 -18.96 -7.85 13.02
CA GLU A 77 -19.34 -9.07 12.29
C GLU A 77 -18.32 -9.46 11.21
N SER A 78 -17.74 -8.47 10.52
CA SER A 78 -16.70 -8.71 9.53
C SER A 78 -15.44 -9.31 10.15
N GLN A 79 -15.04 -8.82 11.32
CA GLN A 79 -13.92 -9.34 12.10
C GLN A 79 -14.21 -10.75 12.58
N ALA A 80 -15.41 -10.99 13.08
CA ALA A 80 -15.86 -12.33 13.48
C ALA A 80 -15.85 -13.30 12.29
N HIS A 81 -16.29 -12.87 11.09
CA HIS A 81 -16.27 -13.70 9.90
C HIS A 81 -14.84 -14.08 9.50
N LYS A 82 -13.94 -13.11 9.44
CA LYS A 82 -12.53 -13.33 9.14
C LYS A 82 -11.84 -14.23 10.18
N TYR A 83 -12.19 -14.05 11.45
CA TYR A 83 -11.74 -14.95 12.52
C TYR A 83 -12.19 -16.38 12.27
N MET A 84 -13.46 -16.59 11.92
CA MET A 84 -14.02 -17.92 11.67
C MET A 84 -13.44 -18.58 10.43
N GLU A 85 -13.18 -17.82 9.35
CA GLU A 85 -12.45 -18.32 8.16
C GLU A 85 -11.03 -18.80 8.51
N ASN A 86 -10.36 -18.13 9.43
CA ASN A 86 -9.05 -18.55 9.90
C ASN A 86 -9.15 -19.74 10.87
N TRP A 87 -10.11 -19.68 11.78
CA TRP A 87 -10.33 -20.70 12.80
C TRP A 87 -10.57 -22.09 12.17
N ILE A 88 -11.37 -22.22 11.12
CA ILE A 88 -11.70 -23.52 10.51
C ILE A 88 -10.47 -24.25 9.94
N TRP A 89 -9.44 -23.52 9.53
CA TRP A 89 -8.19 -24.07 9.03
C TRP A 89 -7.19 -24.47 10.11
N HIS A 90 -7.29 -23.89 11.29
CA HIS A 90 -6.36 -24.07 12.39
C HIS A 90 -6.96 -24.81 13.59
N TYR A 91 -8.27 -25.09 13.55
CA TYR A 91 -8.91 -25.89 14.57
C TYR A 91 -8.57 -27.38 14.42
N TYR A 92 -8.13 -27.98 15.51
CA TYR A 92 -7.70 -29.37 15.54
C TYR A 92 -8.48 -30.23 16.52
N VAL A 93 -8.51 -31.54 16.29
CA VAL A 93 -9.22 -32.52 17.09
C VAL A 93 -8.34 -33.77 17.26
N PRO A 94 -8.22 -34.37 18.44
CA PRO A 94 -8.77 -33.93 19.73
C PRO A 94 -8.10 -32.66 20.25
N ASN A 95 -8.85 -31.84 20.97
CA ASN A 95 -8.41 -30.54 21.46
C ASN A 95 -8.60 -30.48 22.98
N PRO A 96 -7.53 -30.29 23.79
CA PRO A 96 -7.59 -30.31 25.26
C PRO A 96 -8.47 -29.20 25.82
N TYR A 97 -8.52 -28.04 25.17
CA TYR A 97 -9.29 -26.88 25.64
C TYR A 97 -10.80 -27.06 25.42
N THR A 98 -11.22 -27.88 24.45
CA THR A 98 -12.63 -28.10 24.11
C THR A 98 -13.20 -29.39 24.74
N LYS A 99 -12.40 -30.08 25.54
CA LYS A 99 -12.77 -31.39 26.12
C LYS A 99 -13.21 -32.43 25.06
N SER A 100 -12.63 -32.37 23.87
CA SER A 100 -12.68 -33.47 22.93
C SER A 100 -11.64 -34.51 23.35
N PHE A 101 -12.06 -35.72 23.63
CA PHE A 101 -11.20 -36.76 24.18
C PHE A 101 -10.91 -37.83 23.13
N SER A 102 -9.65 -38.20 22.99
CA SER A 102 -9.22 -39.54 22.64
C SER A 102 -7.92 -39.84 23.38
N LYS A 103 -7.75 -41.04 23.83
CA LYS A 103 -6.49 -41.50 24.43
C LYS A 103 -5.48 -42.03 23.40
N GLU A 104 -5.91 -42.22 22.16
CA GLU A 104 -5.15 -42.97 21.13
C GLU A 104 -5.10 -42.25 19.76
N CYS A 105 -5.70 -41.06 19.62
CA CYS A 105 -5.70 -40.29 18.38
C CYS A 105 -4.81 -39.05 18.53
N GLU A 106 -3.83 -38.90 17.63
CA GLU A 106 -3.05 -37.69 17.58
C GLU A 106 -3.88 -36.50 17.07
N PRO A 107 -3.66 -35.29 17.57
CA PRO A 107 -4.37 -34.10 17.12
C PRO A 107 -4.14 -33.80 15.63
N GLN A 108 -5.23 -33.67 14.88
CA GLN A 108 -5.22 -33.33 13.45
C GLN A 108 -6.07 -32.11 13.18
N LEU A 109 -5.59 -31.22 12.28
CA LEU A 109 -6.36 -30.09 11.79
C LEU A 109 -7.58 -30.59 11.00
N VAL A 110 -8.77 -30.10 11.34
CA VAL A 110 -10.02 -30.67 10.82
C VAL A 110 -10.15 -30.53 9.31
N MET A 111 -10.02 -29.31 8.77
CA MET A 111 -10.19 -29.11 7.33
C MET A 111 -9.08 -29.75 6.49
N PRO A 112 -7.79 -29.61 6.82
CA PRO A 112 -6.73 -30.32 6.13
C PRO A 112 -6.92 -31.84 6.12
N ALA A 113 -7.34 -32.45 7.25
CA ALA A 113 -7.57 -33.89 7.33
C ALA A 113 -8.72 -34.34 6.43
N ILE A 114 -9.82 -33.58 6.36
CA ILE A 114 -10.94 -33.88 5.46
C ILE A 114 -10.50 -33.79 4.00
N VAL A 115 -9.80 -32.71 3.61
CA VAL A 115 -9.35 -32.51 2.23
C VAL A 115 -8.36 -33.60 1.81
N ASN A 116 -7.38 -33.91 2.63
CA ASN A 116 -6.40 -34.96 2.36
C ASN A 116 -7.06 -36.33 2.22
N TYR A 117 -8.01 -36.65 3.10
CA TYR A 117 -8.77 -37.91 3.01
C TYR A 117 -9.53 -38.03 1.68
N MET A 118 -10.19 -36.95 1.22
CA MET A 118 -10.89 -36.91 -0.07
C MET A 118 -9.94 -37.08 -1.27
N GLU A 119 -8.73 -36.54 -1.18
CA GLU A 119 -7.70 -36.74 -2.21
C GLU A 119 -7.22 -38.20 -2.29
N GLU A 120 -7.04 -38.83 -1.13
CA GLU A 120 -6.60 -40.22 -1.04
C GLU A 120 -7.71 -41.22 -1.40
N ASN A 121 -8.99 -40.83 -1.26
CA ASN A 121 -10.17 -41.66 -1.52
C ASN A 121 -11.11 -41.01 -2.53
N PRO A 122 -10.71 -40.91 -3.82
CA PRO A 122 -11.54 -40.30 -4.86
C PRO A 122 -12.89 -41.01 -5.01
N GLY A 123 -13.99 -40.28 -4.80
CA GLY A 123 -15.36 -40.78 -4.90
C GLY A 123 -16.08 -40.96 -3.57
N GLU A 124 -15.39 -40.86 -2.43
CA GLU A 124 -16.07 -40.74 -1.14
C GLU A 124 -16.42 -39.25 -0.90
N ASP A 125 -17.72 -38.95 -0.96
CA ASP A 125 -18.25 -37.59 -0.84
C ASP A 125 -19.20 -37.43 0.37
N ASP A 126 -19.37 -38.48 1.20
CA ASP A 126 -20.20 -38.45 2.40
C ASP A 126 -19.39 -37.96 3.60
N LEU A 127 -19.68 -36.72 4.06
CA LEU A 127 -18.98 -36.11 5.20
C LEU A 127 -19.04 -36.95 6.48
N ALA A 128 -20.17 -37.69 6.70
CA ALA A 128 -20.30 -38.55 7.87
C ALA A 128 -19.30 -39.71 7.82
N LYS A 129 -19.19 -40.36 6.68
CA LYS A 129 -18.23 -41.45 6.48
C LYS A 129 -16.79 -40.98 6.51
N ILE A 130 -16.50 -39.84 5.88
CA ILE A 130 -15.16 -39.20 5.92
C ILE A 130 -14.74 -38.96 7.38
N CYS A 131 -15.59 -38.31 8.16
CA CYS A 131 -15.29 -38.03 9.56
C CYS A 131 -15.18 -39.30 10.41
N SER A 132 -16.04 -40.30 10.17
CA SER A 132 -15.99 -41.59 10.86
C SER A 132 -14.67 -42.34 10.57
N ASN A 133 -14.21 -42.31 9.32
CA ASN A 133 -12.97 -42.96 8.92
C ASN A 133 -11.72 -42.28 9.50
N ILE A 134 -11.76 -40.94 9.66
CA ILE A 134 -10.63 -40.20 10.21
C ILE A 134 -10.60 -40.24 11.75
N TRP A 135 -11.75 -40.06 12.42
CA TRP A 135 -11.82 -39.84 13.87
C TRP A 135 -12.70 -40.82 14.64
N GLY A 136 -13.36 -41.78 13.96
CA GLY A 136 -14.25 -42.74 14.60
C GLY A 136 -15.74 -42.33 14.58
N GLU A 137 -16.62 -43.25 14.97
CA GLU A 137 -18.08 -43.09 14.82
C GLU A 137 -18.69 -41.98 15.69
N ASN A 138 -18.01 -41.57 16.76
CA ASN A 138 -18.48 -40.59 17.72
C ASN A 138 -18.07 -39.15 17.40
N PHE A 139 -17.67 -38.81 16.17
CA PHE A 139 -17.17 -37.49 15.80
C PHE A 139 -18.20 -36.36 15.88
N GLY A 140 -19.45 -36.63 16.23
CA GLY A 140 -20.32 -35.60 16.76
C GLY A 140 -21.38 -35.02 15.83
N ASN A 141 -21.85 -33.81 16.11
CA ASN A 141 -23.02 -33.19 15.49
C ASN A 141 -22.73 -32.68 14.07
N LEU A 142 -22.94 -33.52 13.08
CA LEU A 142 -22.69 -33.24 11.67
C LEU A 142 -23.43 -32.00 11.10
N PRO A 143 -24.72 -31.73 11.44
CA PRO A 143 -25.35 -30.48 10.96
C PRO A 143 -24.61 -29.21 11.31
N ASN A 144 -24.01 -29.14 12.51
CA ASN A 144 -23.24 -27.98 12.93
C ASN A 144 -21.86 -27.94 12.25
N LEU A 145 -21.18 -29.07 12.10
CA LEU A 145 -19.93 -29.17 11.35
C LEU A 145 -20.14 -28.79 9.87
N ARG A 146 -21.20 -29.31 9.25
CA ARG A 146 -21.59 -28.96 7.89
C ARG A 146 -21.74 -27.45 7.71
N TYR A 147 -22.48 -26.79 8.61
CA TYR A 147 -22.65 -25.34 8.58
C TYR A 147 -21.31 -24.60 8.63
N VAL A 148 -20.44 -24.98 9.55
CA VAL A 148 -19.13 -24.33 9.74
C VAL A 148 -18.23 -24.53 8.51
N ILE A 149 -18.24 -25.72 7.90
CA ILE A 149 -17.47 -26.00 6.68
C ILE A 149 -18.01 -25.18 5.50
N ASP A 150 -19.32 -25.21 5.29
CA ASP A 150 -19.97 -24.55 4.15
C ASP A 150 -19.82 -23.03 4.20
N GLU A 151 -19.91 -22.44 5.39
CA GLU A 151 -19.85 -20.99 5.60
C GLU A 151 -18.43 -20.46 5.60
N TYR A 152 -17.47 -21.15 6.25
CA TYR A 152 -16.17 -20.54 6.54
C TYR A 152 -14.97 -21.17 5.81
N SER A 153 -15.08 -22.40 5.27
CA SER A 153 -13.90 -23.08 4.72
C SER A 153 -13.40 -22.51 3.39
N ARG A 154 -14.26 -21.89 2.61
CA ARG A 154 -14.01 -21.38 1.24
C ARG A 154 -13.59 -22.45 0.22
N VAL A 155 -13.31 -23.68 0.63
CA VAL A 155 -12.83 -24.77 -0.24
C VAL A 155 -13.86 -25.85 -0.49
N ALA A 156 -14.90 -25.90 0.32
CA ALA A 156 -15.89 -26.97 0.24
C ALA A 156 -17.31 -26.43 0.35
N LYS A 157 -18.22 -27.06 -0.37
CA LYS A 157 -19.66 -26.90 -0.22
C LYS A 157 -20.26 -28.22 0.26
N VAL A 158 -21.14 -28.14 1.25
CA VAL A 158 -21.74 -29.32 1.87
C VAL A 158 -23.26 -29.26 1.75
N GLY A 159 -23.84 -30.20 0.97
CA GLY A 159 -25.28 -30.29 0.77
C GLY A 159 -26.06 -30.76 2.02
N LEU A 160 -27.38 -30.60 1.99
CA LEU A 160 -28.27 -31.10 3.05
C LEU A 160 -28.24 -32.63 3.20
N ASP A 161 -27.80 -33.32 2.18
CA ASP A 161 -27.56 -34.77 2.13
C ASP A 161 -26.20 -35.20 2.69
N ASN A 162 -25.46 -34.26 3.31
CA ASN A 162 -24.10 -34.41 3.81
C ASN A 162 -23.05 -34.67 2.73
N LYS A 163 -23.36 -34.48 1.45
CA LYS A 163 -22.36 -34.59 0.40
C LYS A 163 -21.48 -33.36 0.35
N ILE A 164 -20.18 -33.58 0.45
CA ILE A 164 -19.16 -32.55 0.38
C ILE A 164 -18.52 -32.50 -1.01
N LYS A 165 -18.40 -31.31 -1.56
CA LYS A 165 -17.71 -31.04 -2.83
C LYS A 165 -16.67 -29.98 -2.68
N LEU A 166 -15.43 -30.28 -3.13
CA LEU A 166 -14.35 -29.30 -3.16
C LEU A 166 -14.51 -28.36 -4.36
N VAL A 167 -14.16 -27.08 -4.18
CA VAL A 167 -14.10 -26.11 -5.29
C VAL A 167 -12.87 -26.40 -6.18
N PRO A 168 -12.87 -26.02 -7.48
CA PRO A 168 -11.79 -26.38 -8.40
C PRO A 168 -10.39 -25.91 -7.98
N ASN A 169 -10.30 -24.76 -7.28
CA ASN A 169 -9.05 -24.14 -6.82
C ASN A 169 -8.74 -24.38 -5.33
N TYR A 170 -9.32 -25.42 -4.72
CA TYR A 170 -9.18 -25.69 -3.29
C TYR A 170 -7.72 -25.83 -2.82
N LYS A 171 -6.83 -26.36 -3.66
CA LYS A 171 -5.41 -26.51 -3.31
C LYS A 171 -4.70 -25.18 -3.08
N GLN A 172 -5.00 -24.21 -3.93
CA GLN A 172 -4.45 -22.86 -3.80
C GLN A 172 -4.99 -22.20 -2.52
N ILE A 173 -6.31 -22.26 -2.30
CA ILE A 173 -6.94 -21.68 -1.09
C ILE A 173 -6.40 -22.33 0.18
N MET A 174 -6.25 -23.66 0.18
CA MET A 174 -5.68 -24.40 1.31
C MET A 174 -4.22 -23.99 1.59
N SER A 175 -3.39 -23.90 0.54
CA SER A 175 -2.00 -23.45 0.65
C SER A 175 -1.92 -22.02 1.23
N GLU A 176 -2.70 -21.10 0.69
CA GLU A 176 -2.76 -19.71 1.19
C GLU A 176 -3.25 -19.62 2.65
N ALA A 177 -4.19 -20.47 3.05
CA ALA A 177 -4.72 -20.50 4.41
C ALA A 177 -3.72 -21.06 5.43
N LEU A 178 -2.93 -22.06 5.04
CA LEU A 178 -1.94 -22.73 5.89
C LEU A 178 -0.57 -22.03 5.89
N ASP A 179 -0.22 -21.32 4.80
CA ASP A 179 1.02 -20.55 4.67
C ASP A 179 1.03 -19.26 5.51
N ARG A 180 -0.15 -18.81 5.91
CA ARG A 180 -0.21 -17.72 6.88
C ARG A 180 0.44 -18.22 8.16
N ASN A 181 1.39 -17.46 8.72
CA ASN A 181 2.16 -17.73 9.95
C ASN A 181 1.28 -17.89 11.22
N ASN A 182 0.03 -18.23 11.06
CA ASN A 182 -0.92 -18.57 12.09
C ASN A 182 -0.61 -20.01 12.55
N LYS A 183 0.39 -20.12 13.40
CA LYS A 183 0.61 -21.32 14.21
C LYS A 183 -0.71 -21.76 14.81
N ARG A 184 -0.91 -23.06 14.91
CA ARG A 184 -2.04 -23.77 15.51
C ARG A 184 -2.76 -22.94 16.58
N MET A 185 -3.95 -22.40 16.24
CA MET A 185 -4.75 -21.56 17.14
C MET A 185 -5.17 -22.37 18.35
N PHE A 186 -4.46 -22.97 19.16
CA PHE A 186 -4.84 -23.76 20.33
C PHE A 186 -3.82 -24.83 20.72
N PHE A 187 -2.58 -24.79 20.24
CA PHE A 187 -1.64 -25.85 20.57
C PHE A 187 -0.69 -25.51 21.68
N ASP A 188 -0.27 -24.31 21.76
CA ASP A 188 0.59 -23.83 22.82
C ASP A 188 -0.15 -22.67 23.48
N SER A 189 0.22 -22.33 24.68
CA SER A 189 -0.33 -21.21 25.43
C SER A 189 -0.81 -20.10 24.49
N PHE A 190 -1.95 -19.52 24.77
CA PHE A 190 -2.34 -18.30 24.09
C PHE A 190 -1.20 -17.31 24.29
N ASP A 191 -0.33 -17.21 23.30
CA ASP A 191 0.45 -16.01 23.18
C ASP A 191 -0.49 -14.83 23.30
N GLU A 192 -0.05 -13.72 23.87
CA GLU A 192 -0.87 -12.54 24.16
C GLU A 192 -1.92 -12.28 23.07
N PRO A 193 -3.16 -11.93 23.43
CA PRO A 193 -4.23 -11.78 22.45
C PRO A 193 -3.73 -10.93 21.31
N ASN A 194 -3.73 -11.48 20.10
CA ASN A 194 -3.30 -10.76 18.91
C ASN A 194 -4.42 -9.78 18.57
N LEU A 195 -4.33 -8.58 19.11
CA LEU A 195 -5.32 -7.52 19.15
C LEU A 195 -5.52 -6.83 17.82
N ASN A 196 -4.63 -7.14 16.88
CA ASN A 196 -4.73 -6.59 15.54
C ASN A 196 -5.51 -7.56 14.67
N ASP A 197 -6.64 -7.10 14.24
CA ASP A 197 -7.60 -7.68 13.31
C ASP A 197 -7.01 -8.11 11.94
N LYS A 198 -5.72 -8.17 11.82
CA LYS A 198 -4.96 -8.32 10.59
C LYS A 198 -4.17 -9.61 10.45
N GLY A 199 -4.35 -10.55 11.34
CA GLY A 199 -3.73 -11.87 11.20
C GLY A 199 -2.20 -11.91 11.22
N GLN A 200 -1.55 -10.78 11.49
CA GLN A 200 -0.11 -10.66 11.76
C GLN A 200 0.08 -9.72 12.94
N ALA A 201 0.94 -10.10 13.89
CA ALA A 201 1.49 -9.12 14.82
C ALA A 201 2.12 -7.97 14.01
N PRO A 202 2.02 -6.71 14.47
CA PRO A 202 2.77 -5.65 13.84
C PRO A 202 4.23 -6.07 13.73
N ILE A 203 4.81 -5.90 12.56
CA ILE A 203 6.22 -6.21 12.34
C ILE A 203 7.00 -5.22 13.18
N GLU A 204 7.84 -5.71 14.09
CA GLU A 204 8.65 -4.83 14.92
C GLU A 204 9.57 -3.97 14.05
N PRO A 205 9.70 -2.68 14.36
CA PRO A 205 10.61 -1.80 13.66
C PRO A 205 12.06 -2.31 13.76
N THR A 206 12.76 -2.33 12.64
CA THR A 206 14.17 -2.78 12.56
C THR A 206 15.14 -1.74 13.10
N SER A 207 14.72 -0.46 13.15
CA SER A 207 15.53 0.65 13.68
C SER A 207 14.64 1.69 14.36
N GLU A 208 15.23 2.52 15.24
CA GLU A 208 14.50 3.61 15.90
C GLU A 208 14.29 4.81 14.97
N THR A 209 15.31 5.15 14.20
CA THR A 209 15.28 6.26 13.21
C THR A 209 16.18 5.90 12.04
N THR A 210 15.92 6.49 10.87
CA THR A 210 16.87 6.51 9.75
C THR A 210 17.52 7.88 9.68
N GLU A 211 18.85 7.91 9.58
CA GLU A 211 19.57 9.15 9.26
C GLU A 211 19.16 9.65 7.87
N LEU A 212 18.92 10.95 7.77
CA LEU A 212 18.62 11.62 6.50
C LEU A 212 19.92 11.92 5.78
N ASP A 213 20.07 11.44 4.55
CA ASP A 213 21.15 11.92 3.70
C ASP A 213 20.68 13.11 2.83
N SER A 214 21.63 13.86 2.28
CA SER A 214 21.36 15.03 1.43
C SER A 214 20.59 14.70 0.16
N ARG A 215 20.68 13.46 -0.33
CA ARG A 215 19.96 12.98 -1.54
C ARG A 215 18.48 12.76 -1.22
N GLU A 216 18.19 12.18 -0.08
CA GLU A 216 16.82 11.95 0.36
C GLU A 216 16.04 13.27 0.49
N TYR A 217 16.71 14.31 0.96
CA TYR A 217 16.20 15.68 0.95
C TYR A 217 15.82 16.18 -0.44
N ALA A 218 16.68 15.94 -1.42
CA ALA A 218 16.41 16.33 -2.79
C ALA A 218 15.18 15.59 -3.35
N TYR A 219 15.02 14.30 -3.02
CA TYR A 219 13.83 13.52 -3.39
C TYR A 219 12.56 14.06 -2.71
N MET A 220 12.61 14.36 -1.41
CA MET A 220 11.49 14.94 -0.67
C MET A 220 11.04 16.26 -1.29
N ALA A 221 11.98 17.16 -1.58
CA ALA A 221 11.69 18.46 -2.18
C ALA A 221 11.09 18.32 -3.59
N ALA A 222 11.61 17.41 -4.40
CA ALA A 222 11.10 17.14 -5.73
C ALA A 222 9.69 16.52 -5.68
N ILE A 223 9.45 15.54 -4.81
CA ILE A 223 8.14 14.92 -4.58
C ILE A 223 7.11 15.97 -4.15
N LYS A 224 7.48 16.83 -3.21
CA LYS A 224 6.63 17.90 -2.71
C LYS A 224 6.31 18.93 -3.79
N THR A 225 7.24 19.17 -4.70
CA THR A 225 7.05 20.03 -5.87
C THR A 225 6.10 19.36 -6.88
N LYS A 226 6.35 18.10 -7.18
CA LYS A 226 5.59 17.32 -8.16
C LYS A 226 5.68 15.82 -7.84
N PRO A 227 4.57 15.15 -7.49
CA PRO A 227 4.58 13.75 -7.07
C PRO A 227 4.71 12.76 -8.26
N PHE A 228 5.54 13.12 -9.24
CA PHE A 228 5.93 12.26 -10.34
C PHE A 228 7.42 12.42 -10.62
N LEU A 229 8.19 11.36 -10.34
CA LEU A 229 9.63 11.31 -10.51
C LEU A 229 10.03 10.26 -11.53
N ILE A 230 11.19 10.49 -12.18
CA ILE A 230 11.88 9.48 -12.99
C ILE A 230 13.29 9.29 -12.42
N LEU A 231 13.62 8.06 -12.05
CA LEU A 231 14.94 7.66 -11.56
C LEU A 231 15.68 6.93 -12.68
N GLY A 232 16.63 7.60 -13.30
CA GLY A 232 17.52 7.01 -14.32
C GLY A 232 18.82 6.52 -13.71
N GLY A 233 19.45 5.51 -14.32
CA GLY A 233 20.75 4.99 -13.92
C GLY A 233 21.00 3.58 -14.43
N PHE A 234 22.23 3.09 -14.23
CA PHE A 234 22.59 1.74 -14.63
C PHE A 234 21.77 0.67 -13.91
N SER A 235 21.65 -0.51 -14.51
CA SER A 235 21.02 -1.65 -13.86
C SER A 235 21.77 -2.00 -12.56
N GLY A 236 21.03 -2.38 -11.51
CA GLY A 236 21.61 -2.72 -10.22
C GLY A 236 22.01 -1.55 -9.30
N THR A 237 21.70 -0.29 -9.65
CA THR A 237 22.00 0.88 -8.79
C THR A 237 20.98 1.10 -7.66
N GLY A 238 20.07 0.14 -7.42
CA GLY A 238 19.13 0.20 -6.30
C GLY A 238 17.93 1.14 -6.49
N LYS A 239 17.58 1.55 -7.72
CA LYS A 239 16.47 2.49 -8.01
C LYS A 239 15.14 2.08 -7.37
N SER A 240 14.69 0.87 -7.63
CA SER A 240 13.42 0.34 -7.07
C SER A 240 13.51 0.11 -5.56
N LEU A 241 14.73 -0.22 -5.06
CA LEU A 241 15.01 -0.36 -3.64
C LEU A 241 14.89 0.98 -2.90
N LEU A 242 15.34 2.08 -3.51
CA LEU A 242 15.19 3.43 -2.99
C LEU A 242 13.71 3.79 -2.78
N VAL A 243 12.86 3.53 -3.78
CA VAL A 243 11.41 3.79 -3.67
C VAL A 243 10.78 3.00 -2.51
N LYS A 244 11.20 1.75 -2.38
CA LYS A 244 10.74 0.88 -1.29
C LYS A 244 11.24 1.33 0.08
N SER A 245 12.48 1.84 0.16
CA SER A 245 13.03 2.44 1.38
C SER A 245 12.23 3.66 1.83
N LEU A 246 11.90 4.57 0.90
CA LEU A 246 11.04 5.73 1.20
C LEU A 246 9.67 5.30 1.73
N ALA A 247 9.11 4.20 1.21
CA ALA A 247 7.86 3.68 1.70
C ALA A 247 7.98 3.10 3.11
N PHE A 248 9.02 2.34 3.43
CA PHE A 248 9.25 1.82 4.78
C PHE A 248 9.43 2.92 5.81
N THR A 249 10.22 3.95 5.48
CA THR A 249 10.52 5.06 6.40
C THR A 249 9.34 5.99 6.68
N THR A 250 8.26 5.88 5.88
CA THR A 250 7.03 6.69 6.01
C THR A 250 5.81 5.86 6.40
N CYS A 251 5.95 4.54 6.51
CA CYS A 251 4.85 3.64 6.84
C CYS A 251 4.61 3.62 8.35
N PRO A 252 3.38 3.91 8.81
CA PRO A 252 3.03 3.75 10.22
C PRO A 252 3.23 2.30 10.71
N CYS A 253 3.73 2.16 11.94
CA CYS A 253 3.97 0.87 12.58
C CYS A 253 2.72 0.27 13.24
N ASP A 254 1.61 0.99 13.28
CA ASP A 254 0.38 0.71 14.03
C ASP A 254 -0.64 -0.17 13.31
N GLY A 255 -0.18 -0.95 12.36
CA GLY A 255 -0.94 -2.12 12.01
C GLY A 255 -1.65 -2.17 10.66
N VAL A 256 -2.35 -1.15 10.10
CA VAL A 256 -3.12 -1.32 8.84
C VAL A 256 -2.22 -1.42 7.61
N LEU A 257 -1.10 -0.71 7.64
CA LEU A 257 -0.13 -0.65 6.55
C LEU A 257 1.11 -1.51 6.80
N ASN A 258 1.34 -1.93 8.05
CA ASN A 258 2.43 -2.80 8.46
C ASN A 258 2.02 -4.28 8.29
N THR A 259 1.94 -4.73 7.03
CA THR A 259 1.35 -6.04 6.69
C THR A 259 2.35 -7.08 6.19
N SER A 260 3.60 -6.71 5.91
CA SER A 260 4.62 -7.61 5.36
C SER A 260 6.02 -7.12 5.72
N GLU A 261 6.91 -8.02 6.14
CA GLU A 261 8.33 -7.72 6.39
C GLU A 261 9.06 -7.28 5.13
N THR A 262 8.59 -7.71 3.99
CA THR A 262 9.26 -7.47 2.70
C THR A 262 8.65 -6.34 1.89
N SER A 263 7.44 -5.87 2.21
CA SER A 263 6.76 -4.81 1.43
C SER A 263 5.77 -4.05 2.30
N PRO A 264 5.98 -2.75 2.55
CA PRO A 264 5.07 -1.96 3.36
C PRO A 264 3.76 -1.69 2.59
N GLY A 265 2.67 -1.51 3.34
CA GLY A 265 1.33 -1.38 2.77
C GLY A 265 1.08 -0.10 1.96
N ASN A 266 1.98 0.88 2.05
CA ASN A 266 2.00 2.11 1.27
C ASN A 266 2.95 2.04 0.05
N TYR A 267 3.35 0.83 -0.38
CA TYR A 267 4.20 0.59 -1.55
C TYR A 267 3.51 -0.33 -2.55
N LEU A 268 3.57 0.02 -3.83
CA LEU A 268 3.13 -0.82 -4.94
C LEU A 268 4.20 -0.85 -6.02
N LEU A 269 4.70 -2.06 -6.33
CA LEU A 269 5.55 -2.30 -7.48
C LEU A 269 4.70 -2.69 -8.69
N VAL A 270 4.85 -1.96 -9.77
CA VAL A 270 4.20 -2.23 -11.06
C VAL A 270 5.31 -2.46 -12.10
N SER A 271 5.54 -3.72 -12.46
CA SER A 271 6.51 -4.07 -13.49
C SER A 271 5.91 -3.83 -14.87
N VAL A 272 6.48 -2.88 -15.61
CA VAL A 272 6.04 -2.57 -16.98
C VAL A 272 6.43 -3.70 -17.93
N LYS A 273 5.53 -4.04 -18.87
CA LYS A 273 5.76 -5.12 -19.83
C LYS A 273 5.92 -4.56 -21.24
N PRO A 274 6.76 -5.18 -22.09
CA PRO A 274 7.02 -4.67 -23.45
C PRO A 274 5.79 -4.57 -24.36
N ASN A 275 4.73 -5.32 -24.03
CA ASN A 275 3.49 -5.38 -24.80
C ASN A 275 2.40 -4.38 -24.34
N TRP A 276 2.73 -3.46 -23.45
CA TRP A 276 1.78 -2.43 -23.03
C TRP A 276 1.64 -1.35 -24.09
N HIS A 277 0.40 -1.11 -24.53
CA HIS A 277 0.07 -0.11 -25.56
C HIS A 277 -1.04 0.85 -25.14
N ASP A 278 -1.73 0.57 -24.02
CA ASP A 278 -2.79 1.41 -23.49
C ASP A 278 -2.82 1.36 -21.96
N ALA A 279 -3.67 2.18 -21.33
CA ALA A 279 -3.75 2.31 -19.89
C ALA A 279 -4.49 1.15 -19.19
N THR A 280 -5.09 0.21 -19.92
CA THR A 280 -6.00 -0.81 -19.36
C THR A 280 -5.30 -1.79 -18.41
N ASP A 281 -4.01 -2.05 -18.62
CA ASP A 281 -3.21 -2.88 -17.72
C ASP A 281 -3.04 -2.25 -16.32
N ILE A 282 -3.16 -0.91 -16.23
CA ILE A 282 -3.04 -0.16 -14.97
C ILE A 282 -4.41 0.23 -14.43
N THR A 283 -5.30 0.78 -15.26
CA THR A 283 -6.60 1.32 -14.84
C THR A 283 -7.72 0.30 -14.88
N GLY A 284 -7.49 -0.89 -15.46
CA GLY A 284 -8.51 -1.91 -15.66
C GLY A 284 -9.40 -1.65 -16.87
N PHE A 285 -10.28 -2.58 -17.15
CA PHE A 285 -11.20 -2.51 -18.27
C PHE A 285 -12.51 -3.27 -18.01
N ARG A 286 -13.57 -2.91 -18.72
CA ARG A 286 -14.83 -3.65 -18.71
C ARG A 286 -14.79 -4.81 -19.69
N SER A 287 -15.04 -6.03 -19.21
CA SER A 287 -15.19 -7.22 -20.06
C SER A 287 -16.60 -7.26 -20.65
N SER A 288 -16.70 -7.33 -21.98
CA SER A 288 -17.98 -7.51 -22.67
C SER A 288 -18.53 -8.95 -22.57
N VAL A 289 -17.70 -9.91 -22.21
CA VAL A 289 -18.08 -11.34 -22.17
C VAL A 289 -18.79 -11.69 -20.86
N ASN A 290 -18.19 -11.34 -19.71
CA ASN A 290 -18.74 -11.66 -18.39
C ASN A 290 -19.42 -10.47 -17.71
N ARG A 291 -19.48 -9.32 -18.36
CA ARG A 291 -20.05 -8.06 -17.83
C ARG A 291 -19.45 -7.57 -16.49
N ASN A 292 -18.21 -7.98 -16.20
CA ASN A 292 -17.48 -7.56 -15.01
C ASN A 292 -16.45 -6.48 -15.36
N TYR A 293 -16.02 -5.69 -14.40
CA TYR A 293 -14.87 -4.81 -14.53
C TYR A 293 -13.61 -5.51 -14.01
N TYR A 294 -12.55 -5.54 -14.81
CA TYR A 294 -11.25 -6.05 -14.37
C TYR A 294 -10.57 -5.00 -13.51
N VAL A 295 -10.58 -5.23 -12.19
CA VAL A 295 -9.98 -4.34 -11.20
C VAL A 295 -8.51 -4.69 -11.00
N THR A 296 -7.64 -3.70 -11.13
CA THR A 296 -6.18 -3.84 -10.96
C THR A 296 -5.74 -3.58 -9.52
N ASP A 297 -4.53 -4.01 -9.19
CA ASP A 297 -3.92 -3.70 -7.88
C ASP A 297 -3.65 -2.20 -7.73
N PHE A 298 -3.39 -1.50 -8.84
CA PHE A 298 -3.25 -0.04 -8.82
C PHE A 298 -4.54 0.65 -8.37
N MET A 299 -5.72 0.24 -8.87
CA MET A 299 -7.00 0.79 -8.42
C MET A 299 -7.22 0.57 -6.92
N ARG A 300 -6.95 -0.66 -6.42
CA ARG A 300 -7.03 -0.98 -4.99
C ARG A 300 -6.08 -0.11 -4.17
N PHE A 301 -4.90 0.12 -4.70
CA PHE A 301 -3.89 0.95 -4.05
C PHE A 301 -4.30 2.43 -3.95
N LEU A 302 -4.93 3.01 -5.00
CA LEU A 302 -5.49 4.36 -4.95
C LEU A 302 -6.62 4.49 -3.92
N VAL A 303 -7.50 3.50 -3.84
CA VAL A 303 -8.57 3.45 -2.83
C VAL A 303 -7.98 3.40 -1.43
N LYS A 304 -6.99 2.54 -1.21
CA LYS A 304 -6.26 2.44 0.06
C LYS A 304 -5.58 3.77 0.43
N ALA A 305 -4.98 4.47 -0.54
CA ALA A 305 -4.38 5.79 -0.32
C ALA A 305 -5.42 6.85 0.10
N LYS A 306 -6.64 6.80 -0.46
CA LYS A 306 -7.75 7.70 -0.03
C LYS A 306 -8.19 7.45 1.41
N LEU A 307 -8.12 6.21 1.89
CA LEU A 307 -8.43 5.86 3.28
C LEU A 307 -7.32 6.27 4.27
N HIS A 308 -6.11 6.58 3.79
CA HIS A 308 -4.97 6.99 4.62
C HIS A 308 -4.35 8.31 4.10
N PRO A 309 -5.07 9.43 4.11
CA PRO A 309 -4.66 10.66 3.42
C PRO A 309 -3.38 11.30 3.97
N ASN A 310 -3.02 11.02 5.21
CA ASN A 310 -1.82 11.56 5.87
C ASN A 310 -0.56 10.70 5.68
N VAL A 311 -0.66 9.56 5.01
CA VAL A 311 0.47 8.66 4.72
C VAL A 311 0.83 8.78 3.24
N PRO A 312 2.11 8.98 2.87
CA PRO A 312 2.51 8.97 1.48
C PRO A 312 2.49 7.54 0.92
N PHE A 313 1.93 7.38 -0.26
CA PHE A 313 1.79 6.11 -0.97
C PHE A 313 2.67 6.12 -2.22
N PHE A 314 3.56 5.16 -2.35
CA PHE A 314 4.56 5.09 -3.42
C PHE A 314 4.22 4.02 -4.44
N VAL A 315 4.01 4.44 -5.69
CA VAL A 315 3.89 3.55 -6.84
C VAL A 315 5.23 3.55 -7.57
N CYS A 316 5.89 2.41 -7.65
CA CYS A 316 7.11 2.20 -8.41
C CYS A 316 6.75 1.56 -9.76
N LEU A 317 6.87 2.33 -10.86
CA LEU A 317 6.78 1.81 -12.22
C LEU A 317 8.17 1.29 -12.61
N ASP A 318 8.39 0.00 -12.44
CA ASP A 318 9.69 -0.61 -12.67
C ASP A 318 9.95 -0.83 -14.16
N GLU A 319 11.14 -0.41 -14.63
CA GLU A 319 11.52 -0.39 -16.02
C GLU A 319 10.51 0.37 -16.91
N MET A 320 10.15 1.59 -16.52
CA MET A 320 9.08 2.39 -17.11
C MET A 320 9.21 2.53 -18.63
N ASN A 321 10.43 2.56 -19.18
CA ASN A 321 10.71 2.72 -20.60
C ASN A 321 10.76 1.40 -21.39
N LEU A 322 10.38 0.27 -20.79
CA LEU A 322 10.30 -1.02 -21.48
C LEU A 322 9.19 -1.04 -22.56
N ALA A 323 8.14 -0.26 -22.36
CA ALA A 323 7.11 0.05 -23.35
C ALA A 323 7.07 1.56 -23.65
N PRO A 324 6.49 2.02 -24.77
CA PRO A 324 6.33 3.44 -25.07
C PRO A 324 5.47 4.14 -24.00
N VAL A 325 6.10 4.96 -23.17
CA VAL A 325 5.44 5.60 -22.00
C VAL A 325 4.29 6.52 -22.43
N GLU A 326 4.43 7.21 -23.53
CA GLU A 326 3.40 8.09 -24.09
C GLU A 326 2.15 7.36 -24.58
N GLU A 327 2.19 6.04 -24.74
CA GLU A 327 1.03 5.22 -25.10
C GLU A 327 0.31 4.73 -23.83
N TYR A 328 0.93 3.85 -23.05
CA TYR A 328 0.28 3.23 -21.92
C TYR A 328 0.06 4.17 -20.72
N PHE A 329 0.82 5.26 -20.63
CA PHE A 329 0.75 6.22 -19.52
C PHE A 329 0.09 7.56 -19.92
N ALA A 330 -0.49 7.66 -21.12
CA ALA A 330 -1.07 8.90 -21.65
C ALA A 330 -2.17 9.49 -20.76
N ASP A 331 -3.09 8.65 -20.26
CA ASP A 331 -4.19 9.08 -19.39
C ASP A 331 -3.67 9.62 -18.07
N PHE A 332 -2.67 8.97 -17.49
CA PHE A 332 -1.98 9.44 -16.28
C PHE A 332 -1.33 10.80 -16.46
N LEU A 333 -0.62 10.99 -17.57
CA LEU A 333 0.02 12.27 -17.88
C LEU A 333 -1.00 13.40 -17.97
N SER A 334 -2.20 13.12 -18.48
CA SER A 334 -3.30 14.08 -18.54
C SER A 334 -3.88 14.35 -17.15
N VAL A 335 -4.13 13.32 -16.38
CA VAL A 335 -4.71 13.41 -15.01
C VAL A 335 -3.75 14.12 -14.05
N ILE A 336 -2.44 13.84 -14.11
CA ILE A 336 -1.43 14.54 -13.28
C ILE A 336 -1.41 16.05 -13.60
N GLU A 337 -1.62 16.45 -14.85
CA GLU A 337 -1.69 17.87 -15.24
C GLU A 337 -2.99 18.57 -14.83
N SER A 338 -4.07 17.81 -14.59
CA SER A 338 -5.36 18.35 -14.13
C SER A 338 -5.37 18.75 -12.64
N ARG A 339 -4.28 18.49 -11.91
CA ARG A 339 -4.15 18.83 -10.48
C ARG A 339 -4.54 20.27 -10.22
N LYS A 340 -5.40 20.47 -9.25
CA LYS A 340 -5.78 21.81 -8.76
C LYS A 340 -6.02 21.79 -7.27
N ARG A 341 -5.70 22.89 -6.61
CA ARG A 341 -5.95 23.10 -5.20
C ARG A 341 -7.37 23.67 -5.00
N LYS A 342 -8.15 23.06 -4.11
CA LYS A 342 -9.46 23.57 -3.68
C LYS A 342 -9.28 24.64 -2.60
N LYS A 343 -10.37 25.37 -2.29
CA LYS A 343 -10.39 26.41 -1.24
C LYS A 343 -10.11 25.84 0.16
N ASP A 344 -10.47 24.60 0.41
CA ASP A 344 -10.19 23.89 1.67
C ASP A 344 -8.73 23.41 1.80
N GLY A 345 -7.92 23.61 0.78
CA GLY A 345 -6.53 23.20 0.74
C GLY A 345 -6.26 21.83 0.11
N THR A 346 -7.29 21.02 -0.13
CA THR A 346 -7.12 19.70 -0.76
C THR A 346 -6.73 19.83 -2.24
N ILE A 347 -5.85 18.96 -2.69
CA ILE A 347 -5.48 18.85 -4.09
C ILE A 347 -6.26 17.70 -4.72
N VAL A 348 -6.90 17.97 -5.83
CA VAL A 348 -7.69 17.02 -6.60
C VAL A 348 -7.22 16.93 -8.03
N THR A 349 -7.53 15.78 -8.68
CA THR A 349 -7.30 15.55 -10.11
C THR A 349 -8.62 15.25 -10.81
N ASP A 350 -8.60 15.22 -12.13
CA ASP A 350 -9.65 14.54 -12.88
C ASP A 350 -9.62 13.02 -12.57
N ALA A 351 -10.70 12.31 -12.88
CA ALA A 351 -10.81 10.88 -12.65
C ALA A 351 -9.89 10.09 -13.61
N ILE A 352 -9.11 9.16 -13.06
CA ILE A 352 -8.35 8.17 -13.85
C ILE A 352 -9.25 6.97 -14.21
N VAL A 353 -10.25 6.65 -13.38
CA VAL A 353 -11.33 5.71 -13.70
C VAL A 353 -12.64 6.47 -13.60
N PRO A 354 -13.43 6.57 -14.68
CA PRO A 354 -14.60 7.42 -14.72
C PRO A 354 -15.72 6.92 -13.80
N ALA A 355 -16.55 7.84 -13.30
CA ALA A 355 -17.68 7.58 -12.41
C ALA A 355 -18.68 6.55 -12.99
N SER A 356 -18.76 6.43 -14.31
CA SER A 356 -19.62 5.44 -14.98
C SER A 356 -19.30 3.99 -14.59
N VAL A 357 -18.03 3.69 -14.27
CA VAL A 357 -17.60 2.35 -13.80
C VAL A 357 -18.26 2.01 -12.47
N PHE A 358 -18.44 2.99 -11.59
CA PHE A 358 -19.02 2.81 -10.24
C PHE A 358 -20.55 2.92 -10.23
N ASN A 359 -21.16 3.32 -11.35
CA ASN A 359 -22.61 3.45 -11.53
C ASN A 359 -23.17 2.49 -12.58
N ASP A 360 -22.35 1.58 -13.11
CA ASP A 360 -22.80 0.65 -14.16
C ASP A 360 -23.82 -0.34 -13.60
N LYS A 361 -25.03 -0.34 -14.19
CA LYS A 361 -26.14 -1.22 -13.81
C LYS A 361 -26.16 -2.54 -14.59
N ASP A 362 -25.28 -2.68 -15.57
CA ASP A 362 -25.23 -3.82 -16.46
C ASP A 362 -24.16 -4.85 -16.03
N TYR A 363 -23.57 -4.68 -14.86
CA TYR A 363 -22.70 -5.72 -14.29
C TYR A 363 -23.46 -7.02 -14.04
N ALA A 364 -22.72 -8.13 -14.00
CA ALA A 364 -23.31 -9.41 -13.60
C ALA A 364 -23.86 -9.33 -12.16
N ASP A 365 -24.94 -10.06 -11.87
CA ASP A 365 -25.65 -9.98 -10.59
C ASP A 365 -24.78 -10.33 -9.36
N ASP A 366 -23.71 -11.11 -9.56
CA ASP A 366 -22.74 -11.54 -8.56
C ASP A 366 -21.48 -10.64 -8.51
N PHE A 367 -21.45 -9.57 -9.33
CA PHE A 367 -20.30 -8.67 -9.40
C PHE A 367 -20.54 -7.36 -8.63
N ASP A 368 -19.70 -7.08 -7.66
CA ASP A 368 -19.67 -5.81 -6.92
C ASP A 368 -18.29 -5.14 -7.07
N VAL A 369 -18.26 -4.03 -7.80
CA VAL A 369 -17.03 -3.26 -8.05
C VAL A 369 -16.42 -2.72 -6.77
N PHE A 370 -17.24 -2.33 -5.78
CA PHE A 370 -16.75 -1.77 -4.52
C PHE A 370 -16.03 -2.82 -3.68
N LEU A 371 -16.59 -4.03 -3.60
CA LEU A 371 -15.90 -5.16 -2.97
C LEU A 371 -14.58 -5.49 -3.69
N LYS A 372 -14.56 -5.44 -5.01
CA LYS A 372 -13.35 -5.76 -5.80
C LYS A 372 -12.23 -4.72 -5.62
N ILE A 373 -12.55 -3.46 -5.34
CA ILE A 373 -11.56 -2.44 -5.01
C ILE A 373 -11.19 -2.37 -3.52
N GLY A 374 -11.75 -3.27 -2.68
CA GLY A 374 -11.41 -3.40 -1.27
C GLY A 374 -12.28 -2.62 -0.30
N LEU A 375 -13.45 -2.12 -0.75
CA LEU A 375 -14.43 -1.48 0.13
C LEU A 375 -15.44 -2.50 0.65
N LYS A 376 -15.96 -2.29 1.86
CA LYS A 376 -16.99 -3.15 2.45
C LYS A 376 -18.33 -2.93 1.76
N PRO A 377 -19.20 -3.96 1.61
CA PRO A 377 -20.51 -3.79 1.01
C PRO A 377 -21.41 -2.90 1.89
N ILE A 378 -21.99 -1.87 1.27
CA ILE A 378 -22.91 -0.95 1.94
C ILE A 378 -24.33 -1.39 1.62
N ASN A 379 -24.83 -2.41 2.30
CA ASN A 379 -26.18 -2.88 2.04
C ASN A 379 -27.28 -2.20 2.87
N GLU A 380 -26.98 -1.32 3.84
CA GLU A 380 -27.99 -0.81 4.78
C GLU A 380 -27.79 0.63 5.30
N VAL A 381 -27.41 1.60 4.50
CA VAL A 381 -27.54 3.01 4.94
C VAL A 381 -28.73 3.65 4.25
N LYS A 382 -29.87 3.63 4.93
CA LYS A 382 -31.13 4.24 4.42
C LYS A 382 -31.19 5.76 4.54
N ASP A 383 -30.31 6.39 5.33
CA ASP A 383 -30.35 7.85 5.50
C ASP A 383 -29.01 8.41 5.99
N ILE A 384 -28.22 8.94 5.06
CA ILE A 384 -26.88 9.53 5.34
C ILE A 384 -27.00 10.79 6.23
N THR A 385 -28.12 11.49 6.18
CA THR A 385 -28.33 12.73 6.96
C THR A 385 -28.54 12.45 8.44
N GLU A 386 -29.21 11.36 8.79
CA GLU A 386 -29.45 10.96 10.19
C GLU A 386 -28.18 10.35 10.82
N PHE A 387 -27.39 9.65 10.00
CA PHE A 387 -26.12 9.06 10.39
C PHE A 387 -25.04 10.12 10.68
N THR A 388 -24.97 11.18 9.85
CA THR A 388 -23.99 12.28 10.01
C THR A 388 -24.16 13.05 11.33
N ALA A 389 -25.36 13.05 11.90
CA ALA A 389 -25.64 13.70 13.19
C ALA A 389 -25.17 12.84 14.38
N LYS A 390 -25.19 11.51 14.25
CA LYS A 390 -24.79 10.57 15.31
C LYS A 390 -23.28 10.33 15.39
N VAL A 391 -22.57 10.36 14.25
CA VAL A 391 -21.12 10.03 14.16
C VAL A 391 -20.20 11.11 14.77
N LYS A 392 -20.71 12.34 14.99
CA LYS A 392 -19.91 13.37 15.68
C LYS A 392 -19.65 13.09 17.18
N GLU A 393 -20.22 12.04 17.73
CA GLU A 393 -20.16 11.71 19.15
C GLU A 393 -19.66 10.28 19.47
N SER A 394 -19.18 9.48 18.48
CA SER A 394 -18.88 8.06 18.70
C SER A 394 -17.48 7.58 18.23
N ASP A 395 -17.09 6.42 18.76
CA ASP A 395 -15.78 5.74 18.71
C ASP A 395 -15.25 5.35 17.30
N SER A 396 -13.96 4.94 17.25
CA SER A 396 -13.12 4.72 16.06
C SER A 396 -13.68 3.80 14.95
N ASP A 397 -14.51 2.81 15.27
CA ASP A 397 -15.03 1.86 14.26
C ASP A 397 -16.16 2.43 13.40
N GLU A 398 -16.96 3.34 13.96
CA GLU A 398 -17.98 4.07 13.20
C GLU A 398 -17.35 5.10 12.27
N SER A 399 -16.17 5.64 12.59
CA SER A 399 -15.45 6.58 11.72
C SER A 399 -14.92 5.88 10.46
N GLU A 400 -14.38 4.67 10.56
CA GLU A 400 -13.91 3.90 9.40
C GLU A 400 -15.07 3.52 8.45
N PHE A 401 -16.22 3.13 9.01
CA PHE A 401 -17.41 2.85 8.22
C PHE A 401 -17.95 4.12 7.53
N PHE A 402 -17.93 5.26 8.22
CA PHE A 402 -18.30 6.55 7.65
C PHE A 402 -17.36 6.97 6.52
N GLU A 403 -16.06 6.85 6.71
CA GLU A 403 -15.05 7.18 5.68
C GLU A 403 -15.21 6.29 4.44
N GLN A 404 -15.49 5.00 4.59
CA GLN A 404 -15.76 4.12 3.46
C GLN A 404 -17.07 4.44 2.74
N SER A 405 -18.12 4.75 3.47
CA SER A 405 -19.41 5.14 2.89
C SER A 405 -19.29 6.45 2.12
N TRP A 406 -18.57 7.42 2.68
CA TRP A 406 -18.30 8.69 2.02
C TRP A 406 -17.48 8.48 0.73
N LEU A 407 -16.47 7.59 0.77
CA LEU A 407 -15.66 7.27 -0.40
C LEU A 407 -16.47 6.59 -1.51
N VAL A 408 -17.43 5.71 -1.18
CA VAL A 408 -18.33 5.12 -2.17
C VAL A 408 -19.15 6.19 -2.89
N GLU A 409 -19.71 7.16 -2.15
CA GLU A 409 -20.47 8.27 -2.76
C GLU A 409 -19.55 9.20 -3.59
N GLU A 410 -18.30 9.42 -3.15
CA GLU A 410 -17.31 10.15 -3.95
C GLU A 410 -17.02 9.41 -5.26
N LEU A 411 -16.76 8.11 -5.22
CA LEU A 411 -16.49 7.29 -6.41
C LEU A 411 -17.66 7.29 -7.40
N LYS A 412 -18.89 7.22 -6.91
CA LYS A 412 -20.09 7.33 -7.75
C LYS A 412 -20.25 8.70 -8.40
N ARG A 413 -19.88 9.76 -7.69
CA ARG A 413 -20.04 11.14 -8.17
C ARG A 413 -18.88 11.56 -9.09
N ASP A 414 -17.66 11.36 -8.66
CA ASP A 414 -16.44 11.93 -9.24
C ASP A 414 -15.59 10.90 -10.00
N GLY A 415 -15.82 9.59 -9.78
CA GLY A 415 -14.92 8.54 -10.24
C GLY A 415 -13.68 8.37 -9.33
N LEU A 416 -12.76 7.49 -9.71
CA LEU A 416 -11.52 7.28 -8.99
C LEU A 416 -10.47 8.30 -9.46
N THR A 417 -10.15 9.25 -8.60
CA THR A 417 -9.12 10.28 -8.81
C THR A 417 -7.78 9.83 -8.21
N ILE A 418 -6.68 10.42 -8.62
CA ILE A 418 -5.37 10.19 -7.99
C ILE A 418 -5.30 11.02 -6.70
N PRO A 419 -5.20 10.40 -5.51
CA PRO A 419 -5.12 11.12 -4.24
C PRO A 419 -3.82 11.95 -4.15
N GLN A 420 -3.86 13.07 -3.41
CA GLN A 420 -2.71 13.98 -3.26
C GLN A 420 -1.49 13.32 -2.59
N ASN A 421 -1.70 12.27 -1.80
CA ASN A 421 -0.68 11.51 -1.10
C ASN A 421 -0.08 10.35 -1.93
N VAL A 422 -0.49 10.19 -3.19
CA VAL A 422 0.09 9.20 -4.11
C VAL A 422 1.23 9.81 -4.88
N ILE A 423 2.37 9.15 -4.82
CA ILE A 423 3.64 9.52 -5.45
C ILE A 423 3.98 8.44 -6.46
N ILE A 424 4.17 8.83 -7.72
CA ILE A 424 4.52 7.91 -8.80
C ILE A 424 6.01 8.08 -9.11
N ILE A 425 6.77 7.00 -9.10
CA ILE A 425 8.20 6.99 -9.39
C ILE A 425 8.48 5.93 -10.45
N GLY A 426 8.91 6.36 -11.64
CA GLY A 426 9.35 5.47 -12.70
C GLY A 426 10.85 5.19 -12.60
N THR A 427 11.27 3.92 -12.69
CA THR A 427 12.68 3.56 -12.83
C THR A 427 13.05 3.33 -14.29
N VAL A 428 14.26 3.68 -14.66
CA VAL A 428 14.79 3.61 -16.03
C VAL A 428 16.19 3.04 -16.02
N ASN A 429 16.43 2.02 -16.82
CA ASN A 429 17.77 1.50 -17.07
C ASN A 429 18.38 2.26 -18.25
N MET A 430 19.57 2.87 -18.02
CA MET A 430 20.27 3.68 -19.02
C MET A 430 21.17 2.83 -19.94
N ASP A 431 21.41 1.59 -19.59
CA ASP A 431 22.26 0.61 -20.27
C ASP A 431 21.51 -0.26 -21.29
N ASP A 432 20.18 -0.21 -21.28
CA ASP A 432 19.35 -1.00 -22.18
C ASP A 432 18.92 -0.21 -23.44
N THR A 433 18.80 -0.90 -24.57
CA THR A 433 18.21 -0.38 -25.81
C THR A 433 16.69 -0.32 -25.71
N THR A 434 16.18 0.50 -24.81
CA THR A 434 14.77 0.66 -24.52
C THR A 434 14.20 1.90 -25.22
N ASN A 435 12.89 2.15 -25.07
CA ASN A 435 12.25 3.32 -25.67
C ASN A 435 12.78 4.62 -25.05
N SER A 436 13.10 5.62 -25.87
CA SER A 436 13.43 6.96 -25.41
C SER A 436 12.19 7.67 -24.87
N PHE A 437 12.37 8.54 -23.89
CA PHE A 437 11.26 9.35 -23.38
C PHE A 437 10.88 10.47 -24.32
N SER A 438 9.59 10.61 -24.59
CA SER A 438 9.11 11.83 -25.21
C SER A 438 9.22 13.02 -24.25
N ARG A 439 9.39 14.21 -24.78
CA ARG A 439 9.41 15.45 -23.97
C ARG A 439 8.13 15.64 -23.16
N LYS A 440 7.01 15.09 -23.64
CA LYS A 440 5.72 15.15 -22.92
C LYS A 440 5.77 14.46 -21.56
N VAL A 441 6.56 13.40 -21.44
CA VAL A 441 6.78 12.67 -20.18
C VAL A 441 7.76 13.43 -19.29
N ILE A 442 8.93 13.80 -19.82
CA ILE A 442 10.00 14.49 -19.08
C ILE A 442 9.50 15.83 -18.50
N ASP A 443 8.71 16.59 -19.26
CA ASP A 443 8.15 17.87 -18.82
C ASP A 443 7.22 17.72 -17.60
N ARG A 444 6.68 16.53 -17.37
CA ARG A 444 5.74 16.24 -16.29
C ARG A 444 6.36 15.57 -15.07
N ALA A 445 7.60 15.12 -15.16
CA ALA A 445 8.33 14.48 -14.09
C ALA A 445 9.45 15.37 -13.54
N MET A 446 9.88 15.14 -12.30
CA MET A 446 11.19 15.54 -11.78
C MET A 446 12.16 14.38 -12.00
N THR A 447 13.34 14.65 -12.54
CA THR A 447 14.28 13.60 -12.98
C THR A 447 15.50 13.53 -12.07
N PHE A 448 15.89 12.32 -11.70
CA PHE A 448 17.12 12.08 -10.95
C PHE A 448 17.96 11.01 -11.63
N GLU A 449 19.27 11.17 -11.57
CA GLU A 449 20.23 10.17 -11.95
C GLU A 449 20.79 9.47 -10.72
N THR A 450 20.71 8.14 -10.70
CA THR A 450 21.37 7.32 -9.69
C THR A 450 22.77 6.98 -10.15
N ILE A 451 23.78 7.51 -9.46
CA ILE A 451 25.19 7.31 -9.79
C ILE A 451 25.72 6.11 -9.01
N VAL A 452 26.52 5.28 -9.66
CA VAL A 452 27.28 4.24 -8.98
C VAL A 452 28.39 4.91 -8.16
N GLY A 453 28.38 4.72 -6.84
CA GLY A 453 29.44 5.19 -5.96
C GLY A 453 30.75 4.45 -6.18
N THR A 454 31.83 4.92 -5.57
CA THR A 454 33.11 4.17 -5.50
C THR A 454 32.93 2.93 -4.64
N PHE A 455 33.39 1.78 -5.13
CA PHE A 455 33.38 0.55 -4.34
C PHE A 455 34.52 0.62 -3.30
N ASP A 456 34.17 0.56 -2.03
CA ASP A 456 35.10 0.54 -0.91
C ASP A 456 34.69 -0.51 0.15
N SER A 457 35.46 -0.63 1.24
CA SER A 457 35.21 -1.62 2.28
C SER A 457 33.91 -1.39 3.07
N SER A 458 33.33 -0.20 3.03
CA SER A 458 32.07 0.11 3.73
C SER A 458 30.88 -0.70 3.18
N TYR A 459 30.99 -1.20 1.94
CA TYR A 459 30.02 -2.12 1.36
C TYR A 459 29.79 -3.38 2.22
N PHE A 460 30.85 -3.87 2.87
CA PHE A 460 30.77 -5.07 3.70
C PHE A 460 30.30 -4.80 5.13
N ASP A 461 30.29 -3.53 5.53
CA ASP A 461 29.88 -3.09 6.86
C ASP A 461 28.43 -2.59 6.88
N SER A 462 27.82 -2.42 5.69
CA SER A 462 26.47 -1.93 5.54
C SER A 462 25.43 -3.05 5.60
N ASP A 463 24.93 -3.37 6.79
CA ASP A 463 23.67 -4.09 6.96
C ASP A 463 22.49 -3.16 6.59
N VAL A 464 22.31 -2.87 5.31
CA VAL A 464 21.13 -2.14 4.84
C VAL A 464 19.93 -3.09 4.85
N THR A 465 19.43 -3.36 6.03
CA THR A 465 18.19 -4.11 6.19
C THR A 465 17.02 -3.14 5.99
N LEU A 466 16.31 -3.27 4.88
CA LEU A 466 15.05 -2.55 4.69
C LEU A 466 14.03 -3.03 5.71
N GLY A 467 13.42 -2.10 6.42
CA GLY A 467 12.42 -2.43 7.42
C GLY A 467 11.66 -1.19 7.91
N TYR A 468 10.65 -1.44 8.71
CA TYR A 468 9.89 -0.37 9.36
C TYR A 468 10.74 0.37 10.37
N VAL A 469 10.46 1.66 10.52
CA VAL A 469 11.15 2.56 11.44
C VAL A 469 10.18 2.98 12.53
N LYS A 470 10.57 2.90 13.80
CA LYS A 470 9.72 3.25 14.95
C LYS A 470 9.25 4.71 14.88
N ASN A 471 10.17 5.62 14.61
CA ASN A 471 9.88 7.04 14.41
C ASN A 471 9.77 7.31 12.90
N TYR A 472 8.70 6.80 12.28
CA TYR A 472 8.48 7.00 10.85
C TYR A 472 8.24 8.48 10.51
N ARG A 473 8.66 8.87 9.30
CA ARG A 473 8.57 10.25 8.84
C ARG A 473 7.12 10.64 8.52
N LYS A 474 6.75 11.84 8.94
CA LYS A 474 5.41 12.38 8.73
C LYS A 474 5.13 12.60 7.24
N GLY A 475 3.91 12.32 6.82
CA GLY A 475 3.47 12.51 5.44
C GLY A 475 3.63 13.93 4.91
N ASP A 476 3.50 14.94 5.77
CA ASP A 476 3.66 16.35 5.41
C ASP A 476 5.02 16.69 4.78
N LEU A 477 6.05 15.90 5.05
CA LEU A 477 7.36 16.05 4.41
C LEU A 477 7.35 15.65 2.93
N PHE A 478 6.43 14.80 2.50
CA PHE A 478 6.35 14.25 1.15
C PHE A 478 5.11 14.72 0.37
N ILE A 479 3.97 14.85 1.05
CA ILE A 479 2.70 15.20 0.40
C ILE A 479 2.74 16.64 -0.10
N SER A 480 2.48 16.81 -1.39
CA SER A 480 2.43 18.12 -2.04
C SER A 480 1.20 18.91 -1.58
N ASP A 481 1.39 20.13 -1.15
CA ASP A 481 0.35 21.05 -0.67
C ASP A 481 0.09 22.23 -1.63
N GLU A 482 0.90 22.33 -2.70
CA GLU A 482 0.80 23.39 -3.70
C GLU A 482 0.84 22.83 -5.13
N VAL A 483 0.20 23.56 -6.06
CA VAL A 483 0.17 23.20 -7.48
C VAL A 483 0.66 24.36 -8.36
N ARG A 484 0.25 25.57 -8.03
CA ARG A 484 0.61 26.78 -8.78
C ARG A 484 1.23 27.83 -7.88
N ALA A 485 2.42 28.27 -8.26
CA ALA A 485 3.14 29.32 -7.55
C ALA A 485 2.35 30.65 -7.52
N THR A 486 1.63 30.98 -8.61
CA THR A 486 0.80 32.18 -8.68
C THR A 486 -0.34 32.16 -7.66
N GLU A 487 -1.09 31.06 -7.56
CA GLU A 487 -2.17 30.89 -6.58
C GLU A 487 -1.62 30.96 -5.13
N MET A 488 -0.49 30.33 -4.89
CA MET A 488 0.17 30.36 -3.59
C MET A 488 0.56 31.79 -3.16
N MET A 489 1.05 32.60 -4.09
CA MET A 489 1.41 34.00 -3.83
C MET A 489 0.19 34.91 -3.71
N GLU A 490 -0.83 34.73 -4.57
CA GLU A 490 -2.08 35.51 -4.50
C GLU A 490 -2.83 35.28 -3.19
N ASP A 491 -2.82 34.07 -2.66
CA ASP A 491 -3.43 33.72 -1.37
C ASP A 491 -2.56 34.12 -0.16
N GLY A 492 -1.37 34.71 -0.38
CA GLY A 492 -0.47 35.13 0.67
C GLY A 492 0.22 34.00 1.47
N ARG A 493 0.14 32.76 0.96
CA ARG A 493 0.77 31.59 1.59
C ARG A 493 2.29 31.56 1.40
N PHE A 494 2.79 32.30 0.44
CA PHE A 494 4.20 32.49 0.15
C PHE A 494 4.44 33.85 -0.49
N THR A 495 5.59 34.47 -0.19
CA THR A 495 5.95 35.77 -0.77
C THR A 495 7.42 35.71 -1.21
N LEU A 496 7.67 36.16 -2.42
CA LEU A 496 9.02 36.38 -2.94
C LEU A 496 9.36 37.88 -2.88
N SER A 497 10.53 38.19 -2.42
CA SER A 497 11.09 39.54 -2.56
C SER A 497 11.32 39.90 -4.05
N ASP A 498 11.40 41.17 -4.36
CA ASP A 498 11.68 41.60 -5.75
C ASP A 498 13.06 41.14 -6.24
N GLU A 499 14.04 41.00 -5.33
CA GLU A 499 15.34 40.43 -5.65
C GLU A 499 15.24 38.96 -6.05
N GLU A 500 14.52 38.12 -5.27
CA GLU A 500 14.30 36.71 -5.60
C GLU A 500 13.55 36.53 -6.90
N LYS A 501 12.50 37.33 -7.15
CA LYS A 501 11.77 37.34 -8.43
C LYS A 501 12.70 37.62 -9.60
N ASN A 502 13.54 38.66 -9.47
CA ASN A 502 14.48 39.04 -10.53
C ASN A 502 15.54 37.95 -10.76
N ARG A 503 16.06 37.31 -9.70
CA ARG A 503 17.00 36.19 -9.80
C ARG A 503 16.38 35.00 -10.52
N ILE A 504 15.15 34.60 -10.17
CA ILE A 504 14.43 33.47 -10.79
C ILE A 504 14.14 33.78 -12.27
N ILE A 505 13.60 34.96 -12.59
CA ILE A 505 13.33 35.36 -13.97
C ILE A 505 14.64 35.44 -14.78
N GLY A 506 15.70 35.99 -14.19
CA GLY A 506 17.03 36.08 -14.78
C GLY A 506 17.59 34.70 -15.13
N PHE A 507 17.45 33.72 -14.22
CA PHE A 507 17.83 32.33 -14.45
C PHE A 507 17.10 31.75 -15.66
N ILE A 508 15.76 31.78 -15.68
CA ILE A 508 14.94 31.22 -16.78
C ILE A 508 15.29 31.85 -18.13
N ASN A 509 15.43 33.19 -18.17
CA ASN A 509 15.78 33.90 -19.38
C ASN A 509 17.20 33.57 -19.89
N SER A 510 18.15 33.43 -18.95
CA SER A 510 19.52 33.10 -19.29
C SER A 510 19.65 31.69 -19.88
N VAL A 511 18.98 30.70 -19.26
CA VAL A 511 18.91 29.33 -19.80
C VAL A 511 18.27 29.32 -21.17
N ASN A 512 17.17 30.04 -21.37
CA ASN A 512 16.53 30.14 -22.71
C ASN A 512 17.40 30.81 -23.75
N SER A 513 18.27 31.77 -23.36
CA SER A 513 19.26 32.37 -24.28
C SER A 513 20.34 31.36 -24.69
N ASP A 514 20.77 30.50 -23.75
CA ASP A 514 21.73 29.44 -24.07
C ASP A 514 21.15 28.35 -24.98
N LEU A 515 19.84 28.09 -24.84
CA LEU A 515 19.08 27.15 -25.65
C LEU A 515 18.55 27.75 -26.98
N GLU A 516 18.94 29.00 -27.31
CA GLU A 516 18.45 29.67 -28.54
C GLU A 516 18.82 28.91 -29.81
N GLY A 517 17.85 28.78 -30.72
CA GLY A 517 18.01 28.01 -31.97
C GLY A 517 17.84 26.51 -31.82
N THR A 518 17.56 26.01 -30.61
CA THR A 518 17.31 24.59 -30.35
C THR A 518 15.84 24.32 -30.01
N PRO A 519 15.38 23.07 -30.17
CA PRO A 519 14.02 22.68 -29.76
C PRO A 519 13.88 22.48 -28.23
N PHE A 520 14.89 22.82 -27.40
CA PHE A 520 14.96 22.52 -25.97
C PHE A 520 14.52 23.68 -25.07
N LYS A 521 14.10 24.81 -25.63
CA LYS A 521 13.63 25.98 -24.87
C LYS A 521 12.63 25.58 -23.79
N ILE A 522 12.75 26.20 -22.64
CA ILE A 522 11.91 26.00 -21.45
C ILE A 522 10.74 26.99 -21.41
N SER A 523 9.64 26.60 -20.74
CA SER A 523 8.40 27.36 -20.70
C SER A 523 8.00 27.77 -19.29
N TYR A 524 6.85 28.44 -19.14
CA TYR A 524 6.27 28.86 -17.85
C TYR A 524 6.10 27.73 -16.83
N ARG A 525 6.02 26.46 -17.28
CA ARG A 525 5.95 25.31 -16.38
C ARG A 525 7.21 25.22 -15.52
N ILE A 526 8.38 25.38 -16.12
CA ILE A 526 9.66 25.30 -15.37
C ILE A 526 9.80 26.50 -14.41
N LEU A 527 9.34 27.68 -14.79
CA LEU A 527 9.27 28.82 -13.88
C LEU A 527 8.40 28.49 -12.64
N ASN A 528 7.21 27.93 -12.87
CA ASN A 528 6.34 27.48 -11.78
C ASN A 528 7.02 26.45 -10.87
N GLU A 529 7.62 25.41 -11.46
CA GLU A 529 8.31 24.33 -10.74
C GLU A 529 9.55 24.85 -9.99
N THR A 530 10.27 25.85 -10.49
CA THR A 530 11.39 26.51 -9.79
C THR A 530 10.91 27.17 -8.49
N ILE A 531 9.80 27.89 -8.54
CA ILE A 531 9.26 28.57 -7.36
C ILE A 531 8.70 27.53 -6.37
N LEU A 532 8.02 26.50 -6.87
CA LEU A 532 7.49 25.43 -6.01
C LEU A 532 8.62 24.63 -5.35
N LEU A 533 9.72 24.33 -6.05
CA LEU A 533 10.88 23.64 -5.49
C LEU A 533 11.55 24.48 -4.39
N TYR A 534 11.69 25.78 -4.64
CA TYR A 534 12.21 26.73 -3.65
C TYR A 534 11.35 26.72 -2.37
N ARG A 535 10.04 26.82 -2.52
CA ARG A 535 9.11 26.75 -1.38
C ARG A 535 9.12 25.39 -0.71
N ALA A 536 9.18 24.29 -1.47
CA ALA A 536 9.20 22.94 -0.93
C ALA A 536 10.41 22.71 -0.01
N LYS A 537 11.60 23.12 -0.43
CA LYS A 537 12.81 23.04 0.42
C LYS A 537 12.65 23.83 1.72
N GLN A 538 12.15 25.07 1.65
CA GLN A 538 11.88 25.87 2.86
C GLN A 538 10.87 25.19 3.78
N LYS A 539 9.79 24.67 3.21
CA LYS A 539 8.73 23.99 3.94
C LYS A 539 9.22 22.74 4.68
N ILE A 540 10.08 21.95 4.04
CA ILE A 540 10.71 20.79 4.67
C ILE A 540 11.53 21.24 5.90
N VAL A 541 12.34 22.28 5.76
CA VAL A 541 13.12 22.84 6.90
C VAL A 541 12.22 23.35 8.02
N GLU A 542 11.07 23.97 7.70
CA GLU A 542 10.08 24.40 8.69
C GLU A 542 9.45 23.21 9.44
N LEU A 543 9.19 22.10 8.76
CA LEU A 543 8.52 20.91 9.30
C LEU A 543 9.45 19.99 10.09
N MET A 544 10.75 20.06 9.82
CA MET A 544 11.73 19.27 10.55
C MET A 544 11.89 19.72 12.00
N GLY A 545 11.93 18.73 12.89
CA GLY A 545 12.19 18.95 14.31
C GLY A 545 13.62 19.39 14.62
N GLU A 546 13.84 19.86 15.84
CA GLU A 546 15.18 20.23 16.35
C GLU A 546 16.16 19.03 16.37
N GLU A 547 15.65 17.80 16.51
CA GLU A 547 16.45 16.57 16.53
C GLU A 547 16.93 16.20 15.12
N GLU A 548 16.08 16.34 14.11
CA GLU A 548 16.42 16.08 12.71
C GLU A 548 17.43 17.11 12.16
N LYS A 549 17.46 18.32 12.73
CA LYS A 549 18.45 19.36 12.40
C LYS A 549 19.85 19.10 13.01
N LYS A 550 19.96 18.24 14.03
CA LYS A 550 21.22 17.91 14.70
C LYS A 550 22.12 16.92 13.94
N ASP A 551 21.56 16.17 13.00
CA ASP A 551 22.29 15.15 12.23
C ASP A 551 23.25 15.74 11.17
N GLY A 552 23.48 17.06 11.19
CA GLY A 552 24.50 17.73 10.39
C GLY A 552 24.17 17.85 8.90
N VAL A 553 22.96 17.49 8.48
CA VAL A 553 22.51 17.69 7.10
C VAL A 553 22.05 19.12 6.91
N GLU A 554 22.89 19.95 6.33
CA GLU A 554 22.56 21.32 5.97
C GLU A 554 21.67 21.31 4.71
N VAL A 555 20.35 21.53 4.90
CA VAL A 555 19.44 21.73 3.75
C VAL A 555 19.72 23.08 3.15
N ASN A 556 20.39 23.07 2.04
CA ASN A 556 20.65 24.30 1.33
C ASN A 556 19.38 24.81 0.62
N THR A 557 18.83 25.91 1.12
CA THR A 557 17.66 26.61 0.56
C THR A 557 18.06 27.81 -0.30
N ASP A 558 19.36 28.01 -0.62
CA ASP A 558 19.77 29.09 -1.50
C ASP A 558 19.27 28.90 -2.94
N LEU A 559 18.85 29.99 -3.58
CA LEU A 559 18.37 30.00 -4.96
C LEU A 559 19.39 29.45 -5.97
N ASN A 560 20.69 29.58 -5.67
CA ASN A 560 21.72 29.06 -6.58
C ASN A 560 21.69 27.51 -6.64
N THR A 561 21.50 26.87 -5.50
CA THR A 561 21.29 25.41 -5.43
C THR A 561 19.99 24.98 -6.12
N ILE A 562 18.91 25.77 -5.98
CA ILE A 562 17.65 25.51 -6.68
C ILE A 562 17.84 25.57 -8.20
N PHE A 563 18.66 26.51 -8.70
CA PHE A 563 18.93 26.64 -10.14
C PHE A 563 19.74 25.46 -10.68
N ASP A 564 20.71 24.95 -9.91
CA ASP A 564 21.44 23.72 -10.24
C ASP A 564 20.50 22.51 -10.30
N ASP A 565 19.65 22.34 -9.27
CA ASP A 565 18.65 21.26 -9.23
C ASP A 565 17.67 21.33 -10.43
N ILE A 566 17.17 22.52 -10.77
CA ILE A 566 16.24 22.68 -11.89
C ILE A 566 16.94 22.43 -13.23
N LEU A 567 18.18 22.87 -13.38
CA LEU A 567 18.96 22.59 -14.60
C LEU A 567 19.14 21.08 -14.76
N MET A 568 19.54 20.39 -13.70
CA MET A 568 19.77 18.96 -13.66
C MET A 568 18.49 18.15 -13.86
N GLN A 569 17.40 18.51 -13.16
CA GLN A 569 16.19 17.71 -13.12
C GLN A 569 15.18 17.99 -14.25
N LYS A 570 15.23 19.17 -14.86
CA LYS A 570 14.20 19.64 -15.80
C LYS A 570 14.72 20.09 -17.16
N VAL A 571 15.94 20.56 -17.24
CA VAL A 571 16.49 21.12 -18.48
C VAL A 571 17.34 20.09 -19.21
N LEU A 572 18.37 19.55 -18.56
CA LEU A 572 19.30 18.59 -19.16
C LEU A 572 18.61 17.32 -19.66
N PRO A 573 17.60 16.74 -18.96
CA PRO A 573 16.91 15.54 -19.45
C PRO A 573 16.20 15.70 -20.79
N ARG A 574 15.98 16.92 -21.25
CA ARG A 574 15.33 17.24 -22.53
C ARG A 574 16.32 17.33 -23.69
N ILE A 575 17.63 17.41 -23.38
CA ILE A 575 18.68 17.62 -24.36
C ILE A 575 19.18 16.26 -24.85
N GLU A 576 18.90 16.00 -26.12
CA GLU A 576 19.36 14.80 -26.83
C GLU A 576 19.58 15.07 -28.32
N GLY A 577 20.58 14.44 -28.88
CA GLY A 577 20.85 14.55 -30.32
C GLY A 577 22.33 14.39 -30.68
N ASP A 578 22.59 14.67 -31.95
CA ASP A 578 23.93 14.72 -32.49
C ASP A 578 24.68 16.01 -32.10
N PHE A 579 25.94 16.10 -32.52
CA PHE A 579 26.82 17.23 -32.26
C PHE A 579 26.24 18.54 -32.78
N GLU A 580 25.75 18.57 -34.06
CA GLU A 580 25.25 19.79 -34.66
C GLU A 580 24.08 20.40 -33.91
N LYS A 581 23.23 19.54 -33.34
CA LYS A 581 22.01 19.93 -32.60
C LYS A 581 22.29 20.37 -31.16
N CYS A 582 23.24 19.74 -30.48
CA CYS A 582 23.38 19.85 -29.01
C CYS A 582 24.64 20.60 -28.57
N ASP A 583 25.77 20.56 -29.32
CA ASP A 583 27.05 21.07 -28.85
C ASP A 583 26.99 22.53 -28.37
N LYS A 584 26.50 23.43 -29.24
CA LYS A 584 26.48 24.87 -28.94
C LYS A 584 25.70 25.23 -27.69
N CYS A 585 24.59 24.55 -27.41
CA CYS A 585 23.80 24.82 -26.23
C CYS A 585 24.42 24.20 -24.99
N LEU A 586 24.99 22.99 -25.07
CA LEU A 586 25.68 22.35 -23.97
C LEU A 586 26.92 23.13 -23.54
N VAL A 587 27.73 23.63 -24.49
CA VAL A 587 28.90 24.47 -24.19
C VAL A 587 28.48 25.75 -23.45
N LYS A 588 27.45 26.47 -23.91
CA LYS A 588 26.96 27.68 -23.27
C LYS A 588 26.40 27.41 -21.85
N LEU A 589 25.64 26.32 -21.69
CA LEU A 589 25.10 25.88 -20.39
C LEU A 589 26.24 25.47 -19.45
N GLY A 590 27.28 24.79 -19.96
CA GLY A 590 28.48 24.39 -19.21
C GLY A 590 29.25 25.60 -18.70
N ASP A 591 29.58 26.57 -19.59
CA ASP A 591 30.23 27.82 -19.23
C ASP A 591 29.45 28.61 -18.17
N ARG A 592 28.12 28.54 -18.21
CA ARG A 592 27.25 29.16 -17.20
C ARG A 592 27.30 28.39 -15.88
N ALA A 593 27.15 27.07 -15.94
CA ALA A 593 27.15 26.21 -14.76
C ALA A 593 28.48 26.36 -13.98
N GLU A 594 29.60 26.40 -14.69
CA GLU A 594 30.92 26.61 -14.09
C GLU A 594 31.03 28.00 -13.42
N ARG A 595 30.62 29.08 -14.10
CA ARG A 595 30.63 30.43 -13.55
C ARG A 595 29.73 30.63 -12.32
N MET A 596 28.61 29.89 -12.27
CA MET A 596 27.61 29.95 -11.21
C MET A 596 27.86 28.91 -10.10
N GLU A 597 28.91 28.11 -10.25
CA GLU A 597 29.27 27.02 -9.31
C GLU A 597 28.17 25.94 -9.17
N TRP A 598 27.43 25.66 -10.26
CA TRP A 598 26.43 24.60 -10.34
C TRP A 598 27.11 23.25 -10.61
N LYS A 599 27.59 22.63 -9.54
CA LYS A 599 28.49 21.47 -9.63
C LYS A 599 27.85 20.26 -10.31
N GLN A 600 26.63 19.90 -9.91
CA GLN A 600 25.93 18.73 -10.46
C GLN A 600 25.71 18.89 -11.98
N SER A 601 25.17 20.05 -12.39
CA SER A 601 24.92 20.33 -13.80
C SER A 601 26.20 20.44 -14.61
N SER A 602 27.26 21.05 -14.06
CA SER A 602 28.55 21.17 -14.74
C SER A 602 29.17 19.81 -15.05
N GLU A 603 29.23 18.91 -14.08
CA GLU A 603 29.73 17.55 -14.25
C GLU A 603 28.92 16.76 -15.27
N LYS A 604 27.60 16.86 -15.23
CA LYS A 604 26.71 16.17 -16.18
C LYS A 604 26.87 16.73 -17.60
N ILE A 605 26.95 18.05 -17.77
CA ILE A 605 27.15 18.67 -19.07
C ILE A 605 28.49 18.26 -19.67
N GLU A 606 29.57 18.27 -18.88
CA GLU A 606 30.87 17.79 -19.32
C GLU A 606 30.82 16.34 -19.80
N PHE A 607 30.12 15.47 -19.06
CA PHE A 607 29.89 14.10 -19.47
C PHE A 607 29.14 14.02 -20.80
N MET A 608 28.04 14.78 -20.96
CA MET A 608 27.26 14.83 -22.19
C MET A 608 28.07 15.31 -23.38
N ILE A 609 28.94 16.30 -23.22
CA ILE A 609 29.84 16.81 -24.28
C ILE A 609 30.88 15.75 -24.66
N LYS A 610 31.49 15.08 -23.72
CA LYS A 610 32.50 14.02 -23.97
C LYS A 610 31.96 12.88 -24.84
N ARG A 611 30.66 12.64 -24.84
CA ARG A 611 30.01 11.60 -25.66
C ARG A 611 30.03 11.84 -27.16
N PHE A 612 30.20 13.08 -27.60
CA PHE A 612 30.35 13.33 -29.04
C PHE A 612 31.59 12.69 -29.66
N GLY A 613 32.57 12.30 -28.81
CA GLY A 613 33.84 11.76 -29.29
C GLY A 613 34.74 12.81 -29.99
N LYS A 614 35.96 12.42 -30.31
CA LYS A 614 36.94 13.33 -30.94
C LYS A 614 36.59 13.69 -32.39
N ASP A 615 35.83 12.86 -33.05
CA ASP A 615 35.39 13.01 -34.44
C ASP A 615 33.99 13.63 -34.56
N HIS A 616 33.36 14.02 -33.44
CA HIS A 616 32.03 14.60 -33.37
C HIS A 616 30.92 13.75 -34.00
N SER A 617 31.13 12.44 -34.16
CA SER A 617 30.16 11.49 -34.73
C SER A 617 29.19 10.90 -33.71
N GLY A 618 29.42 11.17 -32.42
CA GLY A 618 28.63 10.62 -31.35
C GLY A 618 27.26 11.26 -31.15
N PHE A 619 26.40 10.56 -30.46
CA PHE A 619 25.10 11.02 -29.99
C PHE A 619 25.15 11.24 -28.51
N THR A 620 24.55 12.31 -28.00
CA THR A 620 24.44 12.58 -26.56
C THR A 620 23.00 12.59 -26.11
N SER A 621 22.78 12.13 -24.91
CA SER A 621 21.51 12.20 -24.16
C SER A 621 21.83 12.25 -22.68
N PHE A 622 20.93 12.83 -21.90
CA PHE A 622 20.98 12.75 -20.44
C PHE A 622 20.87 11.30 -19.94
N TRP A 623 20.10 10.48 -20.67
CA TRP A 623 19.69 9.14 -20.31
C TRP A 623 20.70 8.03 -20.67
N ASN A 624 21.77 8.33 -21.32
CA ASN A 624 22.75 7.34 -21.78
C ASN A 624 24.08 7.46 -21.06
#